data_b8f6a1b7c61bcc4f0941d46d5650035e
#
_entry.id   b8f6a1b7c61bcc4f0941d46d5650035e
#
_cell.length_a   1.000
_cell.length_b   1.000
_cell.length_c   1.000
_cell.angle_alpha   90.00
_cell.angle_beta   90.00
_cell.angle_gamma   90.00
#
_symmetry.space_group_name_H-M   'P 1'
#
loop_
_entity.id
_entity.type
_entity.pdbx_description
1 polymer ?
#
loop_
_entity_poly.entity_id
_entity_poly.type
_entity_poly.pdbx_seq_one_letter_code
_entity_poly.pdbx_strand_id
1 'polypeptide(L)'
;MTRNIGLHFVCRDQWLEVVSTDTAWSSRFEQGAEILIPLKSGEGRYVASDEVLAELEGEGRVVFRYAGDNPNGSLNAIAGIASADKRIVGLMPHPEHATEPLTGPSDDGLGLFYSALDAVLATA
;
A
#
# COMPACT_ATOMS: atom_id res chain seq x y z
N MET A 1 -9.16 -5.49 -8.84
CA MET A 1 -7.79 -5.85 -9.26
C MET A 1 -7.83 -6.96 -10.27
N THR A 2 -6.86 -6.99 -11.17
CA THR A 2 -6.77 -7.96 -12.26
C THR A 2 -5.44 -8.70 -12.19
N ARG A 3 -5.25 -9.67 -13.10
CA ARG A 3 -3.99 -10.40 -13.20
C ARG A 3 -2.83 -9.44 -13.51
N ASN A 4 -1.64 -9.79 -13.04
CA ASN A 4 -0.43 -9.04 -13.32
C ASN A 4 -0.21 -8.91 -14.82
N ILE A 5 0.36 -7.78 -15.26
CA ILE A 5 0.56 -7.52 -16.69
C ILE A 5 1.41 -8.59 -17.37
N GLY A 6 2.39 -9.17 -16.66
CA GLY A 6 3.22 -10.28 -17.14
C GLY A 6 2.58 -11.65 -17.05
N LEU A 7 1.36 -11.77 -16.51
CA LEU A 7 0.63 -13.01 -16.29
C LEU A 7 1.35 -14.03 -15.39
N HIS A 8 2.33 -13.57 -14.63
CA HIS A 8 3.08 -14.41 -13.70
C HIS A 8 2.79 -14.02 -12.25
N PHE A 9 2.86 -15.00 -11.35
CA PHE A 9 2.84 -14.74 -9.92
C PHE A 9 4.13 -14.02 -9.52
N VAL A 10 4.00 -12.87 -8.86
CA VAL A 10 5.14 -12.07 -8.39
C VAL A 10 5.33 -12.34 -6.90
N CYS A 11 6.52 -12.80 -6.54
CA CYS A 11 6.91 -13.04 -5.15
C CYS A 11 8.29 -12.42 -4.92
N ARG A 12 8.32 -11.24 -4.29
CA ARG A 12 9.56 -10.51 -3.99
C ARG A 12 9.33 -9.44 -2.93
N ASP A 13 10.42 -8.96 -2.34
CA ASP A 13 10.38 -7.77 -1.51
C ASP A 13 10.30 -6.54 -2.41
N GLN A 14 9.42 -5.62 -2.08
CA GLN A 14 9.13 -4.47 -2.92
C GLN A 14 9.14 -3.18 -2.12
N TRP A 15 9.82 -2.16 -2.62
CA TRP A 15 9.77 -0.83 -2.06
C TRP A 15 8.46 -0.13 -2.41
N LEU A 16 7.86 0.49 -1.41
CA LEU A 16 6.65 1.30 -1.55
C LEU A 16 6.94 2.72 -1.09
N GLU A 17 6.36 3.70 -1.78
CA GLU A 17 6.35 5.09 -1.34
C GLU A 17 5.06 5.36 -0.58
N VAL A 18 5.17 5.97 0.59
CA VAL A 18 4.02 6.45 1.36
C VAL A 18 3.57 7.79 0.78
N VAL A 19 2.46 7.79 0.04
CA VAL A 19 1.95 8.98 -0.65
C VAL A 19 1.09 9.82 0.27
N SER A 20 0.23 9.17 1.08
CA SER A 20 -0.67 9.86 2.01
C SER A 20 -0.49 9.29 3.41
N THR A 21 -0.36 10.18 4.40
CA THR A 21 -0.32 9.83 5.82
C THR A 21 -1.62 10.15 6.54
N ASP A 22 -2.62 10.63 5.82
CA ASP A 22 -3.93 11.01 6.33
C ASP A 22 -4.90 9.82 6.29
N THR A 23 -4.47 8.67 6.78
CA THR A 23 -5.30 7.47 6.89
C THR A 23 -5.08 6.78 8.24
N ALA A 24 -6.04 5.91 8.64
CA ALA A 24 -5.90 5.13 9.87
C ALA A 24 -4.70 4.18 9.85
N TRP A 25 -4.17 3.83 8.67
CA TRP A 25 -3.11 2.83 8.52
C TRP A 25 -1.75 3.42 8.15
N SER A 26 -1.65 4.73 7.94
CA SER A 26 -0.42 5.37 7.49
C SER A 26 0.02 6.59 8.30
N SER A 27 -0.66 6.89 9.39
CA SER A 27 -0.41 8.11 10.19
C SER A 27 0.97 8.14 10.86
N ARG A 28 1.59 6.97 11.08
CA ARG A 28 2.92 6.86 11.69
C ARG A 28 4.07 7.05 10.71
N PHE A 29 3.78 7.08 9.41
CA PHE A 29 4.81 7.30 8.39
C PHE A 29 4.97 8.78 8.08
N GLU A 30 6.11 9.13 7.48
CA GLU A 30 6.30 10.43 6.87
C GLU A 30 5.91 10.37 5.39
N GLN A 31 5.30 11.43 4.87
CA GLN A 31 4.97 11.51 3.46
C GLN A 31 6.25 11.45 2.62
N GLY A 32 6.25 10.59 1.61
CA GLY A 32 7.42 10.33 0.78
C GLY A 32 8.37 9.27 1.32
N ALA A 33 8.11 8.72 2.52
CA ALA A 33 8.93 7.64 3.07
C ALA A 33 8.84 6.39 2.18
N GLU A 34 9.95 5.66 2.08
CA GLU A 34 9.98 4.37 1.38
C GLU A 34 10.03 3.25 2.39
N ILE A 35 9.18 2.24 2.19
CA ILE A 35 9.09 1.06 3.06
C ILE A 35 9.25 -0.21 2.23
N LEU A 36 9.84 -1.24 2.83
CA LEU A 36 10.10 -2.51 2.16
C LEU A 36 9.13 -3.57 2.66
N ILE A 37 8.22 -3.99 1.79
CA ILE A 37 7.13 -4.92 2.13
C ILE A 37 7.11 -6.07 1.11
N PRO A 38 6.96 -7.34 1.56
CA PRO A 38 6.85 -8.46 0.64
C PRO A 38 5.62 -8.39 -0.25
N LEU A 39 5.79 -8.69 -1.51
CA LEU A 39 4.73 -8.80 -2.50
C LEU A 39 4.60 -10.26 -2.94
N LYS A 40 3.40 -10.81 -2.86
CA LYS A 40 3.09 -12.19 -3.25
C LYS A 40 1.74 -12.20 -3.93
N SER A 41 1.71 -11.98 -5.25
CA SER A 41 0.42 -11.86 -5.94
C SER A 41 0.49 -12.26 -7.41
N GLY A 42 -0.56 -12.96 -7.87
CA GLY A 42 -0.82 -13.22 -9.28
C GLY A 42 -1.83 -12.25 -9.87
N GLU A 43 -2.60 -11.58 -9.02
CA GLU A 43 -3.70 -10.68 -9.39
C GLU A 43 -3.58 -9.33 -8.69
N GLY A 44 -2.37 -8.76 -8.67
CA GLY A 44 -2.08 -7.50 -7.97
C GLY A 44 -2.17 -6.26 -8.84
N ARG A 45 -2.55 -6.36 -10.10
CA ARG A 45 -2.66 -5.23 -11.00
C ARG A 45 -3.89 -4.41 -10.68
N TYR A 46 -3.69 -3.15 -10.28
CA TYR A 46 -4.78 -2.22 -10.06
C TYR A 46 -5.23 -1.61 -11.40
N VAL A 47 -6.52 -1.71 -11.68
CA VAL A 47 -7.14 -1.16 -12.89
C VAL A 47 -8.43 -0.45 -12.51
N ALA A 48 -8.62 0.74 -13.04
CA ALA A 48 -9.84 1.54 -12.85
C ALA A 48 -10.04 2.43 -14.08
N SER A 49 -11.25 2.98 -14.24
CA SER A 49 -11.52 3.98 -15.27
C SER A 49 -10.76 5.28 -14.98
N ASP A 50 -10.53 6.09 -16.02
CA ASP A 50 -9.86 7.39 -15.86
C ASP A 50 -10.60 8.29 -14.87
N GLU A 51 -11.92 8.23 -14.85
CA GLU A 51 -12.77 8.99 -13.94
C GLU A 51 -12.52 8.58 -12.48
N VAL A 52 -12.47 7.28 -12.20
CA VAL A 52 -12.19 6.77 -10.86
C VAL A 52 -10.76 7.09 -10.43
N LEU A 53 -9.78 6.97 -11.34
CA LEU A 53 -8.41 7.34 -11.05
C LEU A 53 -8.29 8.82 -10.69
N ALA A 54 -8.97 9.70 -11.44
CA ALA A 54 -8.97 11.13 -11.14
C ALA A 54 -9.60 11.44 -9.77
N GLU A 55 -10.65 10.73 -9.41
CA GLU A 55 -11.31 10.85 -8.11
C GLU A 55 -10.37 10.43 -6.98
N LEU A 56 -9.72 9.25 -7.10
CA LEU A 56 -8.78 8.76 -6.10
C LEU A 56 -7.60 9.72 -5.92
N GLU A 57 -7.03 10.21 -7.01
CA GLU A 57 -5.91 11.15 -6.98
C GLU A 57 -6.33 12.49 -6.39
N GLY A 58 -7.48 13.01 -6.80
CA GLY A 58 -7.99 14.32 -6.36
C GLY A 58 -8.41 14.35 -4.89
N GLU A 59 -8.87 13.23 -4.35
CA GLU A 59 -9.28 13.11 -2.94
C GLU A 59 -8.16 12.65 -2.01
N GLY A 60 -6.96 12.44 -2.53
CA GLY A 60 -5.83 11.96 -1.74
C GLY A 60 -6.03 10.54 -1.20
N ARG A 61 -6.74 9.69 -1.93
CA ARG A 61 -7.05 8.32 -1.53
C ARG A 61 -6.03 7.30 -1.99
N VAL A 62 -5.03 7.69 -2.77
CA VAL A 62 -3.89 6.83 -3.09
C VAL A 62 -2.93 6.91 -1.90
N VAL A 63 -2.76 5.80 -1.19
CA VAL A 63 -1.96 5.76 0.05
C VAL A 63 -0.54 5.31 -0.22
N PHE A 64 -0.36 4.28 -1.04
CA PHE A 64 0.94 3.73 -1.39
C PHE A 64 1.08 3.57 -2.89
N ARG A 65 2.29 3.85 -3.39
CA ARG A 65 2.68 3.57 -4.77
C ARG A 65 3.90 2.66 -4.77
N TYR A 66 4.06 1.88 -5.82
CA TYR A 66 5.30 1.14 -6.02
C TYR A 66 6.43 2.12 -6.32
N ALA A 67 7.52 2.00 -5.57
CA ALA A 67 8.70 2.83 -5.74
C ALA A 67 9.70 2.14 -6.67
N GLY A 68 10.16 2.86 -7.69
CA GLY A 68 11.06 2.35 -8.72
C GLY A 68 10.34 1.47 -9.73
N ASP A 69 10.22 0.21 -9.46
CA ASP A 69 9.58 -0.78 -10.32
C ASP A 69 8.07 -0.87 -10.06
N ASN A 70 7.30 -1.15 -11.12
CA ASN A 70 5.87 -1.42 -11.00
C ASN A 70 5.63 -2.92 -11.30
N PRO A 71 5.75 -3.80 -10.30
CA PRO A 71 5.87 -5.23 -10.54
C PRO A 71 4.62 -5.87 -11.14
N ASN A 72 3.45 -5.33 -10.84
CA ASN A 72 2.17 -5.87 -11.29
C ASN A 72 1.59 -5.12 -12.49
N GLY A 73 2.19 -4.02 -12.90
CA GLY A 73 1.68 -3.18 -13.98
C GLY A 73 0.44 -2.38 -13.59
N SER A 74 0.28 -2.06 -12.30
CA SER A 74 -0.85 -1.27 -11.81
C SER A 74 -0.89 0.12 -12.43
N LEU A 75 -2.08 0.64 -12.68
CA LEU A 75 -2.25 2.00 -13.18
C LEU A 75 -1.72 2.99 -12.12
N ASN A 76 -1.03 4.02 -12.59
CA ASN A 76 -0.38 5.05 -11.75
C ASN A 76 0.55 4.46 -10.66
N ALA A 77 1.07 3.25 -10.88
CA ALA A 77 1.88 2.50 -9.91
C ALA A 77 1.19 2.33 -8.54
N ILE A 78 -0.13 2.31 -8.51
CA ILE A 78 -0.90 2.21 -7.26
C ILE A 78 -0.71 0.85 -6.61
N ALA A 79 -0.27 0.85 -5.35
CA ALA A 79 -0.12 -0.34 -4.53
C ALA A 79 -1.20 -0.43 -3.44
N GLY A 80 -1.73 0.69 -3.00
CA GLY A 80 -2.77 0.74 -1.98
C GLY A 80 -3.63 1.99 -2.07
N ILE A 81 -4.92 1.83 -1.78
CA ILE A 81 -5.92 2.91 -1.80
C ILE A 81 -6.73 2.92 -0.52
N ALA A 82 -7.34 4.06 -0.22
CA ALA A 82 -8.17 4.22 0.97
C ALA A 82 -9.64 4.47 0.58
N SER A 83 -10.54 4.12 1.50
CA SER A 83 -11.94 4.53 1.44
C SER A 83 -12.08 6.04 1.61
N ALA A 84 -13.28 6.57 1.32
CA ALA A 84 -13.54 8.01 1.42
C ALA A 84 -13.32 8.56 2.85
N ASP A 85 -13.64 7.77 3.88
CA ASP A 85 -13.41 8.13 5.29
C ASP A 85 -11.98 7.80 5.76
N LYS A 86 -11.16 7.20 4.89
CA LYS A 86 -9.75 6.86 5.13
C LYS A 86 -9.51 5.89 6.28
N ARG A 87 -10.50 5.11 6.65
CA ARG A 87 -10.39 4.07 7.68
C ARG A 87 -10.12 2.68 7.12
N ILE A 88 -10.49 2.45 5.86
CA ILE A 88 -10.27 1.18 5.17
C ILE A 88 -9.21 1.40 4.10
N VAL A 89 -8.15 0.59 4.15
CA VAL A 89 -7.06 0.62 3.16
C VAL A 89 -6.95 -0.76 2.53
N GLY A 90 -7.03 -0.80 1.20
CA GLY A 90 -6.72 -2.00 0.43
C GLY A 90 -5.28 -1.93 -0.06
N LEU A 91 -4.52 -2.98 0.19
CA LEU A 91 -3.08 -3.03 -0.10
C LEU A 91 -2.72 -4.40 -0.66
N MET A 92 -1.97 -4.44 -1.77
CA MET A 92 -1.52 -5.72 -2.33
C MET A 92 -0.30 -6.32 -1.62
N PRO A 93 0.78 -5.57 -1.35
CA PRO A 93 1.86 -6.08 -0.53
C PRO A 93 1.39 -6.50 0.87
N HIS A 94 2.15 -7.38 1.50
CA HIS A 94 1.80 -8.02 2.77
C HIS A 94 2.56 -7.42 3.95
N PRO A 95 2.05 -6.37 4.62
CA PRO A 95 2.74 -5.76 5.75
C PRO A 95 2.91 -6.72 6.93
N GLU A 96 2.03 -7.71 7.08
CA GLU A 96 2.12 -8.73 8.13
C GLU A 96 3.36 -9.62 7.98
N HIS A 97 3.98 -9.64 6.80
CA HIS A 97 5.23 -10.36 6.53
C HIS A 97 6.46 -9.47 6.72
N ALA A 98 6.30 -8.23 7.17
CA ALA A 98 7.38 -7.29 7.42
C ALA A 98 7.28 -6.72 8.84
N THR A 99 7.08 -7.60 9.83
CA THR A 99 6.95 -7.23 11.23
C THR A 99 8.16 -7.59 12.06
N GLU A 100 9.09 -8.38 11.50
CA GLU A 100 10.27 -8.84 12.22
C GLU A 100 11.45 -8.98 11.25
N PRO A 101 12.62 -8.35 11.53
CA PRO A 101 13.78 -8.40 10.63
C PRO A 101 14.37 -9.80 10.43
N LEU A 102 14.18 -10.72 11.39
CA LEU A 102 14.72 -12.08 11.32
C LEU A 102 13.94 -12.97 10.34
N THR A 103 12.66 -12.71 10.12
CA THR A 103 11.80 -13.57 9.31
C THR A 103 11.26 -12.88 8.06
N GLY A 104 11.44 -11.58 7.95
CA GLY A 104 11.00 -10.78 6.82
C GLY A 104 12.11 -9.85 6.34
N PRO A 105 11.86 -9.08 5.26
CA PRO A 105 12.85 -8.14 4.71
C PRO A 105 13.12 -6.95 5.63
N SER A 106 12.16 -6.62 6.49
CA SER A 106 12.21 -5.47 7.37
C SER A 106 11.13 -5.58 8.44
N ASP A 107 11.04 -4.60 9.33
CA ASP A 107 9.92 -4.40 10.26
C ASP A 107 9.04 -3.21 9.84
N ASP A 108 9.16 -2.74 8.60
CA ASP A 108 8.43 -1.57 8.09
C ASP A 108 6.91 -1.75 8.15
N GLY A 109 6.42 -2.98 8.08
CA GLY A 109 5.00 -3.29 8.19
C GLY A 109 4.40 -2.97 9.56
N LEU A 110 5.22 -2.90 10.61
CA LEU A 110 4.75 -2.52 11.95
C LEU A 110 4.13 -1.12 11.98
N GLY A 111 4.64 -0.21 11.15
CA GLY A 111 4.11 1.15 11.07
C GLY A 111 2.63 1.21 10.71
N LEU A 112 2.16 0.28 9.85
CA LEU A 112 0.74 0.20 9.50
C LEU A 112 -0.09 -0.21 10.73
N PHE A 113 0.35 -1.22 11.47
CA PHE A 113 -0.38 -1.71 12.64
C PHE A 113 -0.36 -0.71 13.79
N TYR A 114 0.77 -0.02 14.02
CA TYR A 114 0.84 1.05 15.01
C TYR A 114 -0.05 2.25 14.63
N SER A 115 -0.13 2.59 13.35
CA SER A 115 -1.03 3.63 12.86
C SER A 115 -2.49 3.29 13.15
N ALA A 116 -2.89 2.05 12.87
CA ALA A 116 -4.24 1.57 13.15
C ALA A 116 -4.55 1.57 14.65
N LEU A 117 -3.58 1.18 15.47
CA LEU A 117 -3.75 1.21 16.93
C LEU A 117 -3.94 2.64 17.44
N ASP A 118 -3.16 3.60 16.94
CA ASP A 118 -3.33 5.02 17.27
C ASP A 118 -4.73 5.52 16.90
N ALA A 119 -5.24 5.13 15.73
CA ALA A 119 -6.57 5.52 15.28
C ALA A 119 -7.68 4.97 16.20
N VAL A 120 -7.54 3.72 16.65
CA VAL A 120 -8.48 3.11 17.60
C VAL A 120 -8.42 3.81 18.95
N LEU A 121 -7.23 4.09 19.47
CA LEU A 121 -7.06 4.78 20.76
C LEU A 121 -7.58 6.22 20.73
N ALA A 122 -7.46 6.90 19.59
CA ALA A 122 -7.96 8.27 19.43
C ALA A 122 -9.48 8.35 19.45
N THR A 123 -10.18 7.25 19.09
CA THR A 123 -11.66 7.20 19.05
C THR A 123 -12.26 6.50 20.27
N ALA A 124 -11.45 5.98 21.15
CA ALA A 124 -11.88 5.25 22.35
C ALA A 124 -12.36 6.16 23.48
#